data_ee87b41d599877b1837619a2d60570a9
#
_entry.id   ee87b41d599877b1837619a2d60570a9
#
_cell.length_a   1.000
_cell.length_b   1.000
_cell.length_c   1.000
_cell.angle_alpha   90.00
_cell.angle_beta   90.00
_cell.angle_gamma   90.00
#
_symmetry.space_group_name_H-M   'P 1'
#
loop_
_entity.id
_entity.type
_entity.pdbx_description
1 polymer ?
#
loop_
_entity_poly.entity_id
_entity_poly.type
_entity_poly.pdbx_seq_one_letter_code
_entity_poly.pdbx_strand_id
1 'polypeptide(L)'
;MMGYSHTVSAAAGWLVLSELGVIQIPNTPTLIVTTLACAGAGILPDIDHHNGSIARSIPPVSGWIARIVGLISGGHRKGTHSILGIIAFWAIAYFGSTLTYQSIPWLSLALAAFSGGLALRILGAPGGWIGACALGYAAYTTHSLELLPWAISVGATLHVIGDALTTRGILPLYPITIKPLVASSLWKKSGYMALPLLGDAGSIREKILILCLTCYIVWYTAALLGFCPYPLHNFSIS
;
A
#
# COMPACT_ATOMS: atom_id res chain seq x y z
N MET A 1 -9.44 4.80 -6.44
CA MET A 1 -10.18 4.93 -5.15
C MET A 1 -9.71 6.18 -4.42
N MET A 2 -10.28 6.49 -3.25
CA MET A 2 -9.79 7.56 -2.36
C MET A 2 -8.57 7.07 -1.56
N GLY A 3 -7.66 7.99 -1.17
CA GLY A 3 -6.44 7.60 -0.44
C GLY A 3 -6.68 6.78 0.83
N TYR A 4 -7.66 7.18 1.65
CA TYR A 4 -8.07 6.40 2.83
C TYR A 4 -8.50 4.96 2.46
N SER A 5 -9.23 4.82 1.36
CA SER A 5 -9.71 3.53 0.89
C SER A 5 -8.56 2.59 0.49
N HIS A 6 -7.52 3.11 -0.15
CA HIS A 6 -6.32 2.34 -0.48
C HIS A 6 -5.58 1.86 0.77
N THR A 7 -5.43 2.75 1.77
CA THR A 7 -4.78 2.41 3.05
C THR A 7 -5.51 1.27 3.77
N VAL A 8 -6.84 1.37 3.90
CA VAL A 8 -7.66 0.33 4.56
C VAL A 8 -7.65 -0.97 3.78
N SER A 9 -7.76 -0.92 2.44
CA SER A 9 -7.72 -2.11 1.58
C SER A 9 -6.37 -2.83 1.67
N ALA A 10 -5.27 -2.08 1.72
CA ALA A 10 -3.93 -2.64 1.86
C ALA A 10 -3.73 -3.30 3.23
N ALA A 11 -4.18 -2.66 4.31
CA ALA A 11 -4.13 -3.24 5.65
C ALA A 11 -4.94 -4.54 5.74
N ALA A 12 -6.20 -4.51 5.30
CA ALA A 12 -7.07 -5.69 5.32
C ALA A 12 -6.51 -6.83 4.47
N GLY A 13 -6.04 -6.53 3.26
CA GLY A 13 -5.45 -7.53 2.38
C GLY A 13 -4.20 -8.18 2.96
N TRP A 14 -3.33 -7.42 3.65
CA TRP A 14 -2.17 -7.97 4.34
C TRP A 14 -2.58 -8.93 5.45
N LEU A 15 -3.55 -8.55 6.29
CA LEU A 15 -4.09 -9.39 7.35
C LEU A 15 -4.69 -10.69 6.78
N VAL A 16 -5.46 -10.61 5.70
CA VAL A 16 -6.02 -11.80 5.02
C VAL A 16 -4.94 -12.73 4.50
N LEU A 17 -3.90 -12.19 3.84
CA LEU A 17 -2.80 -13.01 3.31
C LEU A 17 -2.00 -13.68 4.43
N SER A 18 -1.84 -13.00 5.58
CA SER A 18 -1.21 -13.56 6.77
C SER A 18 -2.06 -14.69 7.38
N GLU A 19 -3.37 -14.48 7.49
CA GLU A 19 -4.31 -15.45 8.03
C GLU A 19 -4.42 -16.71 7.17
N LEU A 20 -4.41 -16.57 5.86
CA LEU A 20 -4.39 -17.69 4.90
C LEU A 20 -3.03 -18.42 4.85
N GLY A 21 -2.02 -17.97 5.58
CA GLY A 21 -0.69 -18.56 5.59
C GLY A 21 0.10 -18.36 4.30
N VAL A 22 -0.37 -17.47 3.42
CA VAL A 22 0.36 -17.10 2.19
C VAL A 22 1.65 -16.35 2.54
N ILE A 23 1.60 -15.56 3.62
CA ILE A 23 2.74 -14.85 4.17
C ILE A 23 2.94 -15.34 5.61
N GLN A 24 4.11 -15.91 5.87
CA GLN A 24 4.46 -16.39 7.19
C GLN A 24 4.90 -15.20 8.07
N ILE A 25 4.15 -14.94 9.12
CA ILE A 25 4.44 -13.87 10.08
C ILE A 25 4.88 -14.50 11.40
N PRO A 26 6.10 -14.24 11.90
CA PRO A 26 6.64 -14.95 13.04
C PRO A 26 5.99 -14.60 14.37
N ASN A 27 5.46 -13.39 14.53
CA ASN A 27 4.88 -12.91 15.79
C ASN A 27 3.97 -11.69 15.59
N THR A 28 3.19 -11.36 16.62
CA THR A 28 2.24 -10.24 16.61
C THR A 28 2.91 -8.87 16.39
N PRO A 29 4.05 -8.52 17.02
CA PRO A 29 4.74 -7.26 16.72
C PRO A 29 5.10 -7.11 15.24
N THR A 30 5.65 -8.17 14.62
CA THR A 30 5.95 -8.18 13.19
C THR A 30 4.67 -7.99 12.34
N LEU A 31 3.56 -8.63 12.72
CA LEU A 31 2.27 -8.45 12.04
C LEU A 31 1.82 -7.00 12.08
N ILE A 32 1.86 -6.34 13.23
CA ILE A 32 1.46 -4.93 13.40
C ILE A 32 2.33 -4.02 12.52
N VAL A 33 3.65 -4.18 12.61
CA VAL A 33 4.60 -3.36 11.86
C VAL A 33 4.41 -3.51 10.36
N THR A 34 4.33 -4.75 9.87
CA THR A 34 4.18 -5.02 8.43
C THR A 34 2.80 -4.66 7.91
N THR A 35 1.73 -4.76 8.72
CA THR A 35 0.40 -4.27 8.37
C THR A 35 0.40 -2.76 8.18
N LEU A 36 1.02 -2.00 9.08
CA LEU A 36 1.14 -0.54 8.94
C LEU A 36 2.01 -0.14 7.74
N ALA A 37 3.10 -0.87 7.50
CA ALA A 37 3.94 -0.65 6.31
C ALA A 37 3.15 -0.94 5.02
N CYS A 38 2.40 -2.03 4.95
CA CYS A 38 1.56 -2.37 3.81
C CYS A 38 0.44 -1.34 3.61
N ALA A 39 -0.23 -0.92 4.69
CA ALA A 39 -1.27 0.12 4.67
C ALA A 39 -0.77 1.43 4.05
N GLY A 40 0.41 1.88 4.43
CA GLY A 40 1.05 3.07 3.84
C GLY A 40 1.55 2.84 2.43
N ALA A 41 2.04 1.64 2.13
CA ALA A 41 2.43 1.27 0.78
C ALA A 41 1.25 1.26 -0.20
N GLY A 42 0.02 1.07 0.32
CA GLY A 42 -1.22 1.28 -0.44
C GLY A 42 -1.40 2.69 -0.99
N ILE A 43 -0.52 3.65 -0.66
CA ILE A 43 -0.55 5.01 -1.22
C ILE A 43 0.65 5.26 -2.14
N LEU A 44 1.67 4.41 -2.13
CA LEU A 44 2.91 4.65 -2.89
C LEU A 44 2.70 4.87 -4.39
N PRO A 45 1.79 4.16 -5.10
CA PRO A 45 1.55 4.43 -6.51
C PRO A 45 1.13 5.87 -6.79
N ASP A 46 0.45 6.54 -5.85
CA ASP A 46 0.06 7.97 -5.96
C ASP A 46 1.24 8.96 -5.79
N ILE A 47 2.47 8.47 -5.68
CA ILE A 47 3.68 9.33 -5.68
C ILE A 47 3.82 10.13 -6.97
N ASP A 48 3.20 9.69 -8.06
CA ASP A 48 3.14 10.38 -9.34
C ASP A 48 2.16 11.57 -9.36
N HIS A 49 1.38 11.77 -8.27
CA HIS A 49 0.36 12.80 -8.18
C HIS A 49 0.87 14.00 -7.37
N HIS A 50 1.22 15.10 -8.05
CA HIS A 50 1.84 16.28 -7.43
C HIS A 50 0.99 16.97 -6.35
N ASN A 51 -0.32 16.73 -6.31
CA ASN A 51 -1.25 17.20 -5.28
C ASN A 51 -1.69 16.09 -4.32
N GLY A 52 -1.11 14.89 -4.42
CA GLY A 52 -1.42 13.73 -3.59
C GLY A 52 -0.95 13.88 -2.14
N SER A 53 -1.34 12.90 -1.32
CA SER A 53 -0.95 12.85 0.11
C SER A 53 0.58 12.78 0.28
N ILE A 54 1.26 12.05 -0.61
CA ILE A 54 2.73 11.91 -0.59
C ILE A 54 3.39 13.25 -0.90
N ALA A 55 2.95 13.95 -1.96
CA ALA A 55 3.53 15.24 -2.35
C ALA A 55 3.47 16.29 -1.23
N ARG A 56 2.51 16.16 -0.32
CA ARG A 56 2.29 17.04 0.84
C ARG A 56 2.82 16.47 2.16
N SER A 57 3.53 15.36 2.13
CA SER A 57 4.00 14.67 3.34
C SER A 57 5.20 15.37 3.99
N ILE A 58 6.20 15.78 3.20
CA ILE A 58 7.44 16.46 3.63
C ILE A 58 7.78 17.59 2.65
N PRO A 59 7.03 18.73 2.67
CA PRO A 59 7.27 19.83 1.74
C PRO A 59 8.63 20.51 2.05
N PRO A 60 9.37 20.99 1.01
CA PRO A 60 9.07 20.92 -0.42
C PRO A 60 9.55 19.63 -1.09
N VAL A 61 10.34 18.80 -0.39
CA VAL A 61 11.07 17.64 -0.95
C VAL A 61 10.14 16.63 -1.58
N SER A 62 9.10 16.22 -0.86
CA SER A 62 8.12 15.25 -1.37
C SER A 62 7.36 15.77 -2.60
N GLY A 63 7.13 17.08 -2.68
CA GLY A 63 6.52 17.70 -3.85
C GLY A 63 7.42 17.67 -5.09
N TRP A 64 8.73 17.85 -4.95
CA TRP A 64 9.69 17.71 -6.04
C TRP A 64 9.80 16.27 -6.51
N ILE A 65 9.90 15.31 -5.57
CA ILE A 65 9.93 13.87 -5.89
C ILE A 65 8.66 13.49 -6.68
N ALA A 66 7.49 13.92 -6.22
CA ALA A 66 6.22 13.61 -6.88
C ALA A 66 6.16 14.15 -8.32
N ARG A 67 6.72 15.36 -8.56
CA ARG A 67 6.82 15.92 -9.92
C ARG A 67 7.76 15.12 -10.81
N ILE A 68 8.95 14.75 -10.30
CA ILE A 68 9.92 13.95 -11.05
C ILE A 68 9.35 12.58 -11.38
N VAL A 69 8.78 11.89 -10.39
CA VAL A 69 8.16 10.58 -10.61
C VAL A 69 6.99 10.69 -11.59
N GLY A 70 6.14 11.72 -11.46
CA GLY A 70 5.04 11.97 -12.40
C GLY A 70 5.51 12.17 -13.84
N LEU A 71 6.65 12.84 -14.06
CA LEU A 71 7.25 13.00 -15.39
C LEU A 71 7.77 11.65 -15.93
N ILE A 72 8.54 10.89 -15.12
CA ILE A 72 9.13 9.61 -15.53
C ILE A 72 8.04 8.56 -15.78
N SER A 73 7.02 8.52 -14.94
CA SER A 73 5.90 7.58 -15.05
C SER A 73 4.90 7.93 -16.16
N GLY A 74 5.11 9.04 -16.86
CA GLY A 74 4.22 9.52 -17.91
C GLY A 74 2.92 10.13 -17.42
N GLY A 75 2.80 10.42 -16.12
CA GLY A 75 1.65 10.99 -15.44
C GLY A 75 0.84 9.99 -14.62
N HIS A 76 -0.13 10.51 -13.87
CA HIS A 76 -0.91 9.76 -12.93
C HIS A 76 -1.71 8.60 -13.57
N ARG A 77 -1.75 7.46 -12.87
CA ARG A 77 -2.39 6.20 -13.27
C ARG A 77 -1.75 5.51 -14.49
N LYS A 78 -0.45 5.74 -14.70
CA LYS A 78 0.33 5.10 -15.77
C LYS A 78 1.47 4.25 -15.18
N GLY A 79 2.73 4.74 -15.24
CA GLY A 79 3.91 3.95 -14.85
C GLY A 79 3.86 3.39 -13.44
N THR A 80 3.59 4.24 -12.45
CA THR A 80 3.46 3.83 -11.03
C THR A 80 2.27 2.90 -10.75
N HIS A 81 1.24 2.94 -11.60
CA HIS A 81 0.03 2.11 -11.53
C HIS A 81 0.07 0.95 -12.54
N SER A 82 1.23 0.56 -12.99
CA SER A 82 1.46 -0.56 -13.90
C SER A 82 2.14 -1.73 -13.20
N ILE A 83 2.19 -2.88 -13.85
CA ILE A 83 2.97 -4.04 -13.38
C ILE A 83 4.44 -3.64 -13.20
N LEU A 84 5.00 -2.84 -14.12
CA LEU A 84 6.38 -2.34 -14.00
C LEU A 84 6.55 -1.45 -12.76
N GLY A 85 5.56 -0.62 -12.42
CA GLY A 85 5.57 0.20 -11.20
C GLY A 85 5.57 -0.65 -9.93
N ILE A 86 4.75 -1.71 -9.87
CA ILE A 86 4.71 -2.65 -8.74
C ILE A 86 6.09 -3.33 -8.58
N ILE A 87 6.68 -3.81 -9.68
CA ILE A 87 8.01 -4.42 -9.68
C ILE A 87 9.06 -3.41 -9.20
N ALA A 88 8.98 -2.15 -9.63
CA ALA A 88 9.91 -1.11 -9.19
C ALA A 88 9.80 -0.84 -7.67
N PHE A 89 8.60 -0.76 -7.10
CA PHE A 89 8.42 -0.62 -5.65
C PHE A 89 8.99 -1.81 -4.87
N TRP A 90 8.73 -3.03 -5.35
CA TRP A 90 9.31 -4.24 -4.76
C TRP A 90 10.85 -4.21 -4.84
N ALA A 91 11.41 -3.89 -6.00
CA ALA A 91 12.85 -3.86 -6.22
C ALA A 91 13.55 -2.82 -5.31
N ILE A 92 12.99 -1.62 -5.19
CA ILE A 92 13.53 -0.58 -4.30
C ILE A 92 13.53 -1.08 -2.85
N ALA A 93 12.47 -1.73 -2.39
CA ALA A 93 12.40 -2.27 -1.04
C ALA A 93 13.34 -3.45 -0.85
N TYR A 94 13.45 -4.37 -1.82
CA TYR A 94 14.36 -5.51 -1.80
C TYR A 94 15.83 -5.08 -1.77
N PHE A 95 16.25 -4.23 -2.71
CA PHE A 95 17.63 -3.72 -2.70
C PHE A 95 17.90 -2.85 -1.48
N GLY A 96 16.89 -2.13 -0.98
CA GLY A 96 16.98 -1.40 0.27
C GLY A 96 17.30 -2.29 1.47
N SER A 97 16.82 -3.54 1.47
CA SER A 97 17.11 -4.49 2.54
C SER A 97 18.51 -5.10 2.45
N THR A 98 19.10 -5.14 1.26
CA THR A 98 20.47 -5.67 1.05
C THR A 98 21.56 -4.62 1.25
N LEU A 99 21.23 -3.33 1.10
CA LEU A 99 22.18 -2.24 1.25
C LEU A 99 22.31 -1.83 2.73
N THR A 100 23.40 -2.22 3.36
CA THR A 100 23.67 -1.91 4.77
C THR A 100 24.87 -0.95 4.91
N TYR A 101 24.80 -0.05 5.89
CA TYR A 101 25.92 0.72 6.39
C TYR A 101 26.05 0.52 7.89
N GLN A 102 27.23 0.09 8.37
CA GLN A 102 27.44 -0.36 9.75
C GLN A 102 26.44 -1.43 10.20
N SER A 103 26.16 -2.41 9.31
CA SER A 103 25.18 -3.49 9.51
C SER A 103 23.71 -3.03 9.66
N ILE A 104 23.42 -1.76 9.41
CA ILE A 104 22.05 -1.21 9.49
C ILE A 104 21.53 -0.97 8.07
N PRO A 105 20.35 -1.53 7.70
CA PRO A 105 19.70 -1.31 6.40
C PRO A 105 18.91 0.01 6.39
N TRP A 106 19.61 1.14 6.34
CA TRP A 106 19.03 2.48 6.47
C TRP A 106 17.91 2.79 5.49
N LEU A 107 18.00 2.29 4.25
CA LEU A 107 16.96 2.52 3.26
C LEU A 107 15.69 1.75 3.63
N SER A 108 15.79 0.51 4.11
CA SER A 108 14.63 -0.25 4.60
C SER A 108 13.98 0.41 5.81
N LEU A 109 14.79 0.91 6.76
CA LEU A 109 14.29 1.66 7.91
C LEU A 109 13.52 2.91 7.46
N ALA A 110 14.09 3.67 6.53
CA ALA A 110 13.44 4.85 5.97
C ALA A 110 12.14 4.50 5.24
N LEU A 111 12.11 3.41 4.47
CA LEU A 111 10.91 2.95 3.77
C LEU A 111 9.82 2.47 4.74
N ALA A 112 10.20 1.72 5.79
CA ALA A 112 9.26 1.29 6.84
C ALA A 112 8.67 2.50 7.57
N ALA A 113 9.52 3.42 8.02
CA ALA A 113 9.11 4.64 8.69
C ALA A 113 8.22 5.51 7.79
N PHE A 114 8.61 5.71 6.53
CA PHE A 114 7.84 6.52 5.59
C PHE A 114 6.48 5.90 5.28
N SER A 115 6.44 4.60 4.95
CA SER A 115 5.17 3.91 4.65
C SER A 115 4.25 3.90 5.87
N GLY A 116 4.75 3.52 7.05
CA GLY A 116 3.95 3.54 8.26
C GLY A 116 3.50 4.94 8.66
N GLY A 117 4.37 5.95 8.49
CA GLY A 117 4.02 7.35 8.71
C GLY A 117 2.90 7.85 7.79
N LEU A 118 2.90 7.42 6.52
CA LEU A 118 1.81 7.70 5.59
C LEU A 118 0.49 7.07 6.07
N ALA A 119 0.53 5.79 6.49
CA ALA A 119 -0.66 5.12 7.03
C ALA A 119 -1.22 5.88 8.24
N LEU A 120 -0.39 6.17 9.24
CA LEU A 120 -0.79 6.91 10.43
C LEU A 120 -1.39 8.27 10.09
N ARG A 121 -0.75 9.00 9.18
CA ARG A 121 -1.23 10.32 8.75
C ARG A 121 -2.59 10.26 8.07
N ILE A 122 -2.81 9.29 7.18
CA ILE A 122 -4.08 9.14 6.46
C ILE A 122 -5.20 8.68 7.40
N LEU A 123 -4.87 7.84 8.38
CA LEU A 123 -5.79 7.41 9.42
C LEU A 123 -6.05 8.48 10.49
N GLY A 124 -5.42 9.66 10.38
CA GLY A 124 -5.61 10.77 11.31
C GLY A 124 -4.97 10.56 12.68
N ALA A 125 -4.01 9.63 12.79
CA ALA A 125 -3.31 9.39 14.05
C ALA A 125 -2.44 10.60 14.45
N PRO A 126 -2.47 11.03 15.71
CA PRO A 126 -1.64 12.13 16.20
C PRO A 126 -0.15 11.74 16.20
N GLY A 127 0.73 12.72 16.04
CA GLY A 127 2.18 12.50 16.12
C GLY A 127 2.83 11.95 14.84
N GLY A 128 2.11 11.82 13.73
CA GLY A 128 2.53 11.43 12.37
C GLY A 128 3.98 10.95 12.20
N TRP A 129 4.94 11.87 12.11
CA TRP A 129 6.35 11.52 11.88
C TRP A 129 7.08 10.96 13.11
N ILE A 130 6.64 11.27 14.34
CA ILE A 130 7.15 10.63 15.55
C ILE A 130 6.73 9.15 15.55
N GLY A 131 5.46 8.89 15.23
CA GLY A 131 4.97 7.52 15.03
C GLY A 131 5.69 6.78 13.90
N ALA A 132 6.06 7.49 12.82
CA ALA A 132 6.86 6.93 11.74
C ALA A 132 8.25 6.48 12.22
N CYS A 133 8.96 7.31 12.99
CA CYS A 133 10.26 6.93 13.56
C CYS A 133 10.14 5.75 14.53
N ALA A 134 9.11 5.75 15.38
CA ALA A 134 8.84 4.63 16.28
C ALA A 134 8.57 3.33 15.52
N LEU A 135 7.84 3.40 14.38
CA LEU A 135 7.59 2.25 13.53
C LEU A 135 8.87 1.76 12.84
N GLY A 136 9.73 2.66 12.35
CA GLY A 136 11.03 2.30 11.80
C GLY A 136 11.89 1.57 12.84
N TYR A 137 11.95 2.07 14.06
CA TYR A 137 12.64 1.43 15.17
C TYR A 137 12.03 0.06 15.51
N ALA A 138 10.70 -0.03 15.59
CA ALA A 138 10.01 -1.30 15.81
C ALA A 138 10.30 -2.30 14.69
N ALA A 139 10.30 -1.86 13.42
CA ALA A 139 10.64 -2.71 12.28
C ALA A 139 12.05 -3.31 12.39
N TYR A 140 13.01 -2.55 12.90
CA TYR A 140 14.37 -3.00 13.14
C TYR A 140 14.45 -4.02 14.28
N THR A 141 13.86 -3.70 15.44
CA THR A 141 13.95 -4.53 16.65
C THR A 141 13.14 -5.83 16.57
N THR A 142 12.09 -5.87 15.76
CA THR A 142 11.27 -7.08 15.52
C THR A 142 11.73 -7.88 14.31
N HIS A 143 12.83 -7.52 13.65
CA HIS A 143 13.31 -8.13 12.42
C HIS A 143 12.27 -8.15 11.28
N SER A 144 11.34 -7.19 11.30
CA SER A 144 10.24 -7.10 10.33
C SER A 144 10.70 -6.61 8.95
N LEU A 145 11.94 -6.12 8.84
CA LEU A 145 12.48 -5.55 7.60
C LEU A 145 12.61 -6.58 6.47
N GLU A 146 12.74 -7.88 6.80
CA GLU A 146 12.78 -8.96 5.82
C GLU A 146 11.46 -9.12 5.06
N LEU A 147 10.33 -8.79 5.71
CA LEU A 147 9.00 -8.83 5.11
C LEU A 147 8.60 -7.52 4.42
N LEU A 148 9.40 -6.47 4.57
CA LEU A 148 9.09 -5.15 4.02
C LEU A 148 8.92 -5.14 2.48
N PRO A 149 9.77 -5.84 1.67
CA PRO A 149 9.57 -5.90 0.23
C PRO A 149 8.20 -6.48 -0.15
N TRP A 150 7.75 -7.49 0.58
CA TRP A 150 6.43 -8.09 0.38
C TRP A 150 5.30 -7.17 0.82
N ALA A 151 5.42 -6.53 1.99
CA ALA A 151 4.42 -5.58 2.48
C ALA A 151 4.23 -4.40 1.50
N ILE A 152 5.33 -3.85 0.97
CA ILE A 152 5.29 -2.77 -0.01
C ILE A 152 4.67 -3.23 -1.33
N SER A 153 5.06 -4.41 -1.83
CA SER A 153 4.53 -4.95 -3.08
C SER A 153 3.03 -5.25 -2.99
N VAL A 154 2.59 -5.88 -1.91
CA VAL A 154 1.16 -6.16 -1.67
C VAL A 154 0.37 -4.86 -1.56
N GLY A 155 0.85 -3.88 -0.79
CA GLY A 155 0.18 -2.58 -0.67
C GLY A 155 0.04 -1.87 -2.01
N ALA A 156 1.11 -1.78 -2.78
CA ALA A 156 1.09 -1.18 -4.12
C ALA A 156 0.18 -1.96 -5.09
N THR A 157 0.17 -3.30 -5.02
CA THR A 157 -0.69 -4.15 -5.85
C THR A 157 -2.16 -3.91 -5.54
N LEU A 158 -2.53 -3.87 -4.25
CA LEU A 158 -3.91 -3.62 -3.81
C LEU A 158 -4.39 -2.20 -4.19
N HIS A 159 -3.48 -1.21 -4.18
CA HIS A 159 -3.78 0.11 -4.73
C HIS A 159 -4.16 0.03 -6.21
N VAL A 160 -3.30 -0.59 -7.02
CA VAL A 160 -3.48 -0.71 -8.47
C VAL A 160 -4.77 -1.49 -8.79
N ILE A 161 -5.06 -2.57 -8.07
CA ILE A 161 -6.32 -3.32 -8.17
C ILE A 161 -7.49 -2.41 -7.81
N GLY A 162 -7.43 -1.70 -6.68
CA GLY A 162 -8.48 -0.78 -6.25
C GLY A 162 -8.80 0.29 -7.30
N ASP A 163 -7.77 0.83 -7.96
CA ASP A 163 -7.95 1.81 -9.03
C ASP A 163 -8.48 1.19 -10.32
N ALA A 164 -8.11 -0.06 -10.62
CA ALA A 164 -8.68 -0.82 -11.74
C ALA A 164 -10.18 -1.08 -11.55
N LEU A 165 -10.64 -1.22 -10.30
CA LEU A 165 -12.04 -1.41 -9.95
C LEU A 165 -12.89 -0.12 -10.05
N THR A 166 -12.27 1.03 -10.30
CA THR A 166 -12.98 2.30 -10.52
C THR A 166 -13.27 2.55 -11.99
N THR A 167 -14.23 3.45 -12.28
CA THR A 167 -14.57 3.85 -13.66
C THR A 167 -13.40 4.44 -14.43
N ARG A 168 -12.42 5.04 -13.75
CA ARG A 168 -11.25 5.64 -14.41
C ARG A 168 -10.29 4.61 -14.96
N GLY A 169 -10.03 3.51 -14.22
CA GLY A 169 -9.12 2.43 -14.60
C GLY A 169 -7.64 2.84 -14.54
N ILE A 170 -6.79 1.97 -15.04
CA ILE A 170 -5.32 2.04 -15.06
C ILE A 170 -4.75 1.65 -16.42
N LEU A 171 -3.45 1.87 -16.64
CA LEU A 171 -2.67 1.34 -17.77
C LEU A 171 -1.71 0.24 -17.26
N PRO A 172 -2.17 -1.02 -17.13
CA PRO A 172 -1.40 -2.06 -16.46
C PRO A 172 -0.08 -2.41 -17.14
N LEU A 173 0.00 -2.26 -18.47
CA LEU A 173 1.18 -2.60 -19.27
C LEU A 173 2.03 -1.38 -19.65
N TYR A 174 1.81 -0.21 -19.04
CA TYR A 174 2.62 0.96 -19.37
C TYR A 174 4.13 0.65 -19.22
N PRO A 175 5.01 1.10 -20.18
CA PRO A 175 4.79 2.10 -21.23
C PRO A 175 4.09 1.58 -22.50
N ILE A 176 3.84 0.30 -22.62
CA ILE A 176 3.12 -0.27 -23.76
C ILE A 176 1.63 0.04 -23.60
N THR A 177 1.09 0.87 -24.51
CA THR A 177 -0.32 1.21 -24.48
C THR A 177 -1.06 0.46 -25.61
N ILE A 178 -1.75 -0.62 -25.25
CA ILE A 178 -2.58 -1.37 -26.17
C ILE A 178 -3.97 -0.72 -26.21
N LYS A 179 -4.41 -0.29 -27.40
CA LYS A 179 -5.73 0.32 -27.60
C LYS A 179 -6.68 -0.71 -28.22
N PRO A 180 -7.95 -0.79 -27.76
CA PRO A 180 -8.91 -1.70 -28.34
C PRO A 180 -9.36 -1.22 -29.73
N LEU A 181 -9.72 -2.15 -30.60
CA LEU A 181 -10.37 -1.84 -31.88
C LEU A 181 -11.76 -1.25 -31.64
N VAL A 182 -12.50 -1.80 -30.66
CA VAL A 182 -13.81 -1.31 -30.21
C VAL A 182 -13.71 -0.96 -28.73
N ALA A 183 -14.02 0.28 -28.40
CA ALA A 183 -14.01 0.75 -27.02
C ALA A 183 -15.20 0.18 -26.22
N SER A 184 -14.94 -0.12 -24.93
CA SER A 184 -15.97 -0.58 -23.98
C SER A 184 -15.77 0.11 -22.62
N SER A 185 -16.68 -0.15 -21.67
CA SER A 185 -16.52 0.27 -20.27
C SER A 185 -15.31 -0.38 -19.60
N LEU A 186 -14.92 -1.58 -20.05
CA LEU A 186 -13.80 -2.36 -19.52
C LEU A 186 -12.46 -1.97 -20.14
N TRP A 187 -12.48 -1.54 -21.40
CA TRP A 187 -11.28 -1.16 -22.15
C TRP A 187 -11.52 0.08 -22.99
N LYS A 188 -10.99 1.19 -22.54
CA LYS A 188 -11.22 2.51 -23.12
C LYS A 188 -10.40 2.74 -24.39
N LYS A 189 -10.89 3.61 -25.27
CA LYS A 189 -10.18 4.03 -26.50
C LYS A 189 -8.77 4.58 -26.21
N SER A 190 -8.54 5.11 -25.01
CA SER A 190 -7.24 5.59 -24.52
C SER A 190 -6.27 4.48 -24.10
N GLY A 191 -6.71 3.20 -24.08
CA GLY A 191 -5.94 2.05 -23.62
C GLY A 191 -6.13 1.72 -22.12
N TYR A 192 -6.81 2.58 -21.35
CA TYR A 192 -7.08 2.31 -19.94
C TYR A 192 -8.02 1.11 -19.78
N MET A 193 -7.65 0.20 -18.88
CA MET A 193 -8.45 -0.94 -18.48
C MET A 193 -9.12 -0.65 -17.14
N ALA A 194 -10.40 -0.96 -17.04
CA ALA A 194 -11.23 -0.76 -15.85
C ALA A 194 -12.19 -1.91 -15.67
N LEU A 195 -12.44 -2.31 -14.44
CA LEU A 195 -13.55 -3.19 -14.05
C LEU A 195 -14.42 -2.39 -13.06
N PRO A 196 -15.35 -1.53 -13.51
CA PRO A 196 -15.95 -0.46 -12.72
C PRO A 196 -16.98 -0.97 -11.70
N LEU A 197 -16.59 -1.95 -10.86
CA LEU A 197 -17.42 -2.51 -9.80
C LEU A 197 -17.70 -1.48 -8.69
N LEU A 198 -16.71 -0.63 -8.39
CA LEU A 198 -16.80 0.38 -7.35
C LEU A 198 -17.38 1.71 -7.86
N GLY A 199 -17.47 1.89 -9.19
CA GLY A 199 -17.91 3.16 -9.77
C GLY A 199 -16.84 4.25 -9.66
N ASP A 200 -17.28 5.51 -9.50
CA ASP A 200 -16.34 6.62 -9.33
C ASP A 200 -15.69 6.62 -7.94
N ALA A 201 -14.49 7.21 -7.85
CA ALA A 201 -13.80 7.35 -6.58
C ALA A 201 -14.67 8.14 -5.58
N GLY A 202 -14.82 7.61 -4.37
CA GLY A 202 -15.70 8.15 -3.33
C GLY A 202 -17.17 7.74 -3.44
N SER A 203 -17.52 6.82 -4.35
CA SER A 203 -18.88 6.28 -4.51
C SER A 203 -19.40 5.57 -3.27
N ILE A 204 -20.71 5.37 -3.20
CA ILE A 204 -21.32 4.61 -2.10
C ILE A 204 -20.83 3.15 -2.06
N ARG A 205 -20.56 2.55 -3.22
CA ARG A 205 -20.04 1.17 -3.31
C ARG A 205 -18.64 1.07 -2.70
N GLU A 206 -17.78 2.04 -2.98
CA GLU A 206 -16.46 2.14 -2.36
C GLU A 206 -16.58 2.32 -0.83
N LYS A 207 -17.47 3.19 -0.37
CA LYS A 207 -17.70 3.42 1.07
C LYS A 207 -18.19 2.16 1.79
N ILE A 208 -19.11 1.39 1.18
CA ILE A 208 -19.59 0.12 1.74
C ILE A 208 -18.43 -0.89 1.84
N LEU A 209 -17.64 -1.06 0.77
CA LEU A 209 -16.47 -1.94 0.80
C LEU A 209 -15.52 -1.56 1.95
N ILE A 210 -15.20 -0.27 2.07
CA ILE A 210 -14.28 0.20 3.10
C ILE A 210 -14.86 0.03 4.51
N LEU A 211 -16.15 0.21 4.68
CA LEU A 211 -16.82 -0.09 5.96
C LEU A 211 -16.65 -1.57 6.33
N CYS A 212 -16.90 -2.49 5.40
CA CYS A 212 -16.72 -3.92 5.63
C CYS A 212 -15.27 -4.27 5.98
N LEU A 213 -14.30 -3.73 5.23
CA LEU A 213 -12.88 -3.96 5.50
C LEU A 213 -12.43 -3.37 6.84
N THR A 214 -12.96 -2.20 7.21
CA THR A 214 -12.70 -1.59 8.52
C THR A 214 -13.27 -2.45 9.65
N CYS A 215 -14.50 -2.95 9.52
CA CYS A 215 -15.09 -3.88 10.48
C CYS A 215 -14.25 -5.16 10.62
N TYR A 216 -13.74 -5.69 9.50
CA TYR A 216 -12.83 -6.84 9.52
C TYR A 216 -11.54 -6.53 10.30
N ILE A 217 -10.87 -5.39 10.03
CA ILE A 217 -9.64 -5.00 10.74
C ILE A 217 -9.91 -4.84 12.23
N VAL A 218 -11.01 -4.19 12.62
CA VAL A 218 -11.39 -3.99 14.02
C VAL A 218 -11.64 -5.34 14.70
N TRP A 219 -12.42 -6.23 14.07
CA TRP A 219 -12.67 -7.56 14.57
C TRP A 219 -11.39 -8.38 14.71
N TYR A 220 -10.51 -8.38 13.69
CA TYR A 220 -9.23 -9.06 13.71
C TYR A 220 -8.34 -8.55 14.86
N THR A 221 -8.28 -7.23 15.04
CA THR A 221 -7.52 -6.61 16.14
C THR A 221 -8.10 -7.00 17.51
N ALA A 222 -9.43 -7.02 17.66
CA ALA A 222 -10.10 -7.46 18.87
C ALA A 222 -9.79 -8.94 19.19
N ALA A 223 -9.74 -9.79 18.16
CA ALA A 223 -9.35 -11.20 18.31
C ALA A 223 -7.88 -11.35 18.75
N LEU A 224 -6.96 -10.57 18.17
CA LEU A 224 -5.55 -10.55 18.59
C LEU A 224 -5.38 -10.11 20.06
N LEU A 225 -6.25 -9.23 20.55
CA LEU A 225 -6.25 -8.75 21.92
C LEU A 225 -7.02 -9.68 22.90
N GLY A 226 -7.59 -10.79 22.39
CA GLY A 226 -8.33 -11.76 23.20
C GLY A 226 -9.77 -11.36 23.56
N PHE A 227 -10.32 -10.31 22.93
CA PHE A 227 -11.70 -9.86 23.18
C PHE A 227 -12.78 -10.70 22.46
N CYS A 228 -12.40 -11.47 21.43
CA CYS A 228 -13.30 -12.37 20.72
C CYS A 228 -12.54 -13.61 20.23
N PRO A 229 -13.26 -14.74 19.94
CA PRO A 229 -12.61 -15.96 19.48
C PRO A 229 -11.93 -15.76 18.13
N TYR A 230 -10.73 -16.32 18.01
CA TYR A 230 -9.95 -16.31 16.76
C TYR A 230 -10.55 -17.36 15.80
N PRO A 231 -10.83 -17.00 14.55
CA PRO A 231 -11.57 -17.90 13.65
C PRO A 231 -10.71 -18.98 12.98
N LEU A 232 -9.40 -18.80 12.88
CA LEU A 232 -8.52 -19.72 12.16
C LEU A 232 -7.29 -20.13 13.00
N HIS A 233 -7.06 -21.43 13.05
CA HIS A 233 -6.14 -22.18 13.89
C HIS A 233 -4.67 -22.13 13.44
N ASN A 234 -4.03 -21.02 13.15
CA ASN A 234 -2.63 -21.09 12.70
C ASN A 234 -1.61 -20.19 13.40
N PHE A 235 -1.96 -19.50 14.46
CA PHE A 235 -0.97 -18.86 15.31
C PHE A 235 -0.85 -19.62 16.65
N SER A 236 0.10 -20.55 16.75
CA SER A 236 0.63 -20.93 18.04
C SER A 236 1.38 -19.69 18.58
N ILE A 237 0.71 -18.96 19.48
CA ILE A 237 1.37 -17.93 20.29
C ILE A 237 2.30 -18.69 21.23
N SER A 238 3.56 -18.80 20.85
CA SER A 238 4.64 -19.23 21.72
C SER A 238 5.42 -18.03 22.20
#